data_b7607481bdb7462daf582e31dd513719
#
_entry.id   b7607481bdb7462daf582e31dd513719
#
_cell.length_a   1.000
_cell.length_b   1.000
_cell.length_c   1.000
_cell.angle_alpha   90.00
_cell.angle_beta   90.00
_cell.angle_gamma   90.00
#
_symmetry.space_group_name_H-M   'P 1'
#
loop_
_entity.id
_entity.type
_entity.pdbx_description
1 polymer ?
#
loop_
_entity_poly.entity_id
_entity_poly.type
_entity_poly.pdbx_seq_one_letter_code
_entity_poly.pdbx_strand_id
1 'polypeptide(L)'
;MISKSTSQTFSLMTQNKYIILDRDGVINHDSSEYIKCADEWEPIPRSLNAIGLLTKHDYKILLISNQSAISRHLMDFNDFLGIHKKLVEKCSEHSGRIYSTY
;
A
#
# COMPACT_ATOMS: atom_id res chain seq x y z
N MET A 1 6.36 14.54 -27.58
CA MET A 1 5.99 14.20 -27.25
C MET A 1 5.57 14.01 -27.47
N ILE A 2 5.44 14.43 -28.19
CA ILE A 2 4.90 14.03 -28.23
C ILE A 2 4.68 14.01 -28.56
N SER A 3 5.25 13.72 -28.93
CA SER A 3 4.93 13.43 -28.98
C SER A 3 4.71 13.51 -29.21
N LYS A 4 5.08 13.58 -29.76
CA LYS A 4 4.86 13.26 -29.72
C LYS A 4 4.49 12.97 -29.98
N SER A 5 4.78 13.34 -30.76
CA SER A 5 4.41 12.87 -30.83
C SER A 5 4.19 12.24 -31.10
N THR A 6 3.65 12.33 -31.59
CA THR A 6 3.42 11.28 -31.46
C THR A 6 3.96 10.41 -30.96
N SER A 7 4.69 10.34 -31.26
CA SER A 7 5.34 9.34 -30.53
C SER A 7 5.69 9.70 -29.16
N GLN A 8 5.80 10.88 -28.92
CA GLN A 8 6.01 11.29 -27.60
C GLN A 8 4.87 11.03 -26.75
N THR A 9 3.71 11.17 -27.24
CA THR A 9 2.53 10.83 -26.53
C THR A 9 2.48 9.38 -26.20
N PHE A 10 2.85 8.58 -27.12
CA PHE A 10 2.91 7.16 -26.93
C PHE A 10 3.86 6.78 -25.82
N SER A 11 5.00 7.43 -25.73
CA SER A 11 5.94 7.18 -24.69
C SER A 11 5.37 7.44 -23.31
N LEU A 12 4.56 8.48 -23.16
CA LEU A 12 3.91 8.77 -21.89
C LEU A 12 2.96 7.68 -21.46
N MET A 13 2.28 7.04 -22.41
CA MET A 13 1.35 6.00 -22.08
C MET A 13 2.03 4.74 -21.56
N THR A 14 3.30 4.57 -21.83
CA THR A 14 4.03 3.40 -21.37
C THR A 14 4.78 3.63 -20.07
N GLN A 15 4.82 4.87 -19.59
CA GLN A 15 5.51 5.15 -18.35
C GLN A 15 4.68 4.72 -17.16
N ASN A 16 5.34 4.08 -16.20
CA ASN A 16 4.73 3.68 -14.96
C ASN A 16 5.05 4.71 -13.88
N LYS A 17 4.06 5.04 -13.08
CA LYS A 17 4.24 5.90 -11.92
C LYS A 17 4.17 5.03 -10.68
N TYR A 18 5.24 5.04 -9.90
CA TYR A 18 5.31 4.25 -8.68
C TYR A 18 5.40 5.17 -7.48
N ILE A 19 4.77 4.75 -6.39
CA ILE A 19 4.94 5.42 -5.12
C ILE A 19 5.16 4.36 -4.04
N ILE A 20 6.14 4.60 -3.19
CA ILE A 20 6.50 3.67 -2.14
C ILE A 20 5.96 4.19 -0.83
N LEU A 21 5.17 3.38 -0.14
CA LEU A 21 4.57 3.75 1.13
C LEU A 21 4.95 2.75 2.21
N ASP A 22 5.25 3.28 3.39
CA ASP A 22 5.36 2.49 4.58
C ASP A 22 3.97 2.10 5.05
N ARG A 23 3.86 1.00 5.80
CA ARG A 23 2.59 0.57 6.33
C ARG A 23 2.26 1.27 7.64
N ASP A 24 3.04 0.96 8.69
CA ASP A 24 2.74 1.44 10.04
C ASP A 24 3.03 2.93 10.16
N GLY A 25 2.07 3.68 10.67
CA GLY A 25 2.18 5.12 10.81
C GLY A 25 1.85 5.89 9.53
N VAL A 26 1.67 5.21 8.39
CA VAL A 26 1.33 5.84 7.11
C VAL A 26 -0.06 5.39 6.66
N ILE A 27 -0.27 4.08 6.53
CA ILE A 27 -1.57 3.53 6.12
C ILE A 27 -2.43 3.22 7.33
N ASN A 28 -1.81 2.80 8.41
CA ASN A 28 -2.50 2.48 9.65
C ASN A 28 -1.84 3.18 10.83
N HIS A 29 -2.59 3.28 11.92
CA HIS A 29 -2.06 3.79 13.18
C HIS A 29 -0.96 2.87 13.67
N ASP A 30 0.15 3.46 14.12
CA ASP A 30 1.29 2.70 14.61
C ASP A 30 1.11 2.33 16.07
N SER A 31 1.91 1.37 16.53
CA SER A 31 1.91 0.95 17.92
C SER A 31 3.34 0.68 18.37
N SER A 32 3.68 1.14 19.57
CA SER A 32 5.00 0.88 20.15
C SER A 32 5.21 -0.59 20.47
N GLU A 33 4.13 -1.37 20.54
CA GLU A 33 4.18 -2.79 20.86
C GLU A 33 3.96 -3.69 19.67
N TYR A 34 4.12 -3.16 18.47
CA TYR A 34 3.86 -3.82 17.20
C TYR A 34 2.37 -4.10 16.98
N ILE A 35 2.00 -4.16 15.72
CA ILE A 35 0.68 -4.62 15.28
C ILE A 35 0.85 -6.11 14.98
N LYS A 36 0.25 -6.96 15.80
CA LYS A 36 0.54 -8.39 15.78
C LYS A 36 -0.52 -9.24 15.09
N CYS A 37 -1.70 -8.68 14.86
CA CYS A 37 -2.78 -9.43 14.20
C CYS A 37 -3.77 -8.45 13.59
N ALA A 38 -4.69 -8.98 12.78
CA ALA A 38 -5.68 -8.17 12.08
C ALA A 38 -6.55 -7.33 13.01
N ASP A 39 -6.88 -7.88 14.18
CA ASP A 39 -7.73 -7.16 15.13
C ASP A 39 -7.08 -5.90 15.68
N GLU A 40 -5.75 -5.87 15.72
CA GLU A 40 -5.00 -4.71 16.21
C GLU A 40 -4.76 -3.67 15.11
N TRP A 41 -5.02 -4.01 13.85
CA TRP A 41 -4.72 -3.14 12.74
C TRP A 41 -5.88 -2.17 12.50
N GLU A 42 -5.58 -0.86 12.58
CA GLU A 42 -6.57 0.18 12.35
C GLU A 42 -6.10 1.13 11.26
N PRO A 43 -6.88 1.26 10.17
CA PRO A 43 -6.48 2.14 9.07
C PRO A 43 -6.61 3.60 9.43
N ILE A 44 -5.82 4.43 8.77
CA ILE A 44 -5.96 5.88 8.82
C ILE A 44 -6.85 6.28 7.64
N PRO A 45 -8.07 6.79 7.90
CA PRO A 45 -9.03 7.03 6.80
C PRO A 45 -8.51 7.94 5.69
N ARG A 46 -7.77 8.99 6.05
CA ARG A 46 -7.20 9.88 5.04
C ARG A 46 -6.21 9.17 4.14
N SER A 47 -5.44 8.24 4.69
CA SER A 47 -4.47 7.48 3.90
C SER A 47 -5.18 6.56 2.93
N LEU A 48 -6.28 5.93 3.34
CA LEU A 48 -7.07 5.10 2.44
C LEU A 48 -7.63 5.93 1.28
N ASN A 49 -8.13 7.13 1.57
CA ASN A 49 -8.62 8.03 0.53
C ASN A 49 -7.49 8.44 -0.42
N ALA A 50 -6.33 8.74 0.11
CA ALA A 50 -5.18 9.12 -0.70
C ALA A 50 -4.74 7.98 -1.62
N ILE A 51 -4.73 6.75 -1.11
CA ILE A 51 -4.38 5.58 -1.92
C ILE A 51 -5.40 5.40 -3.05
N GLY A 52 -6.67 5.62 -2.76
CA GLY A 52 -7.71 5.58 -3.79
C GLY A 52 -7.47 6.60 -4.89
N LEU A 53 -7.13 7.84 -4.51
CA LEU A 53 -6.83 8.89 -5.49
C LEU A 53 -5.58 8.56 -6.31
N LEU A 54 -4.54 8.07 -5.68
CA LEU A 54 -3.32 7.69 -6.39
C LEU A 54 -3.60 6.56 -7.38
N THR A 55 -4.38 5.58 -6.98
CA THR A 55 -4.76 4.48 -7.86
C THR A 55 -5.56 5.00 -9.05
N LYS A 56 -6.48 5.93 -8.81
CA LYS A 56 -7.29 6.53 -9.87
C LYS A 56 -6.43 7.27 -10.89
N HIS A 57 -5.32 7.84 -10.45
CA HIS A 57 -4.40 8.57 -11.32
C HIS A 57 -3.26 7.68 -11.83
N ASP A 58 -3.46 6.37 -11.82
CA ASP A 58 -2.57 5.38 -12.40
C ASP A 58 -1.22 5.23 -11.69
N TYR A 59 -1.16 5.63 -10.42
CA TYR A 59 0.00 5.32 -9.61
C TYR A 59 -0.06 3.87 -9.15
N LYS A 60 1.09 3.22 -9.17
CA LYS A 60 1.24 1.87 -8.64
C LYS A 60 1.82 1.97 -7.24
N ILE A 61 1.06 1.51 -6.27
CA ILE A 61 1.44 1.61 -4.87
C ILE A 61 2.30 0.41 -4.51
N LEU A 62 3.52 0.69 -4.07
CA LEU A 62 4.43 -0.33 -3.56
C LEU A 62 4.47 -0.18 -2.04
N LEU A 63 4.11 -1.23 -1.34
CA LEU A 63 4.02 -1.21 0.11
C LEU A 63 5.25 -1.84 0.72
N ILE A 64 5.83 -1.16 1.71
CA ILE A 64 6.93 -1.70 2.49
C ILE A 64 6.42 -1.88 3.92
N SER A 65 6.62 -3.04 4.50
CA SER A 65 6.22 -3.30 5.87
C SER A 65 7.40 -3.83 6.69
N ASN A 66 7.43 -3.40 7.94
CA ASN A 66 8.45 -3.87 8.88
C ASN A 66 8.00 -5.22 9.44
N GLN A 67 8.81 -6.25 9.26
CA GLN A 67 8.50 -7.60 9.69
C GLN A 67 9.28 -8.02 10.93
N SER A 68 9.79 -7.07 11.72
CA SER A 68 10.57 -7.41 12.89
C SER A 68 9.75 -8.16 13.93
N ALA A 69 8.43 -7.98 13.95
CA ALA A 69 7.58 -8.74 14.86
C ALA A 69 7.62 -10.23 14.55
N ILE A 70 7.72 -10.61 13.29
CA ILE A 70 7.86 -12.00 12.89
C ILE A 70 9.23 -12.54 13.34
N SER A 71 10.29 -11.80 13.05
CA SER A 71 11.63 -12.24 13.42
C SER A 71 11.83 -12.30 14.93
N ARG A 72 11.04 -11.57 15.71
CA ARG A 72 11.08 -11.60 17.17
C ARG A 72 10.06 -12.59 17.76
N HIS A 73 9.40 -13.36 16.92
CA HIS A 73 8.41 -14.36 17.34
C HIS A 73 7.21 -13.76 18.08
N LEU A 74 6.87 -12.50 17.79
CA LEU A 74 5.71 -11.84 18.36
C LEU A 74 4.45 -12.10 17.55
N MET A 75 4.62 -12.52 16.30
CA MET A 75 3.52 -12.93 15.44
C MET A 75 4.06 -13.95 14.43
N ASP A 76 3.19 -14.78 13.89
CA ASP A 76 3.59 -15.71 12.84
C ASP A 76 3.21 -15.15 11.46
N PHE A 77 3.57 -15.90 10.42
CA PHE A 77 3.31 -15.45 9.06
C PHE A 77 1.83 -15.40 8.74
N ASN A 78 1.01 -16.26 9.36
CA ASN A 78 -0.43 -16.22 9.15
C ASN A 78 -1.04 -14.94 9.71
N ASP A 79 -0.54 -14.47 10.85
CA ASP A 79 -0.97 -13.19 11.40
C ASP A 79 -0.63 -12.05 10.44
N PHE A 80 0.57 -12.10 9.86
CA PHE A 80 0.99 -11.11 8.89
C PHE A 80 0.05 -11.12 7.67
N LEU A 81 -0.28 -12.31 7.17
CA LEU A 81 -1.20 -12.41 6.03
C LEU A 81 -2.58 -11.89 6.37
N GLY A 82 -3.05 -12.11 7.60
CA GLY A 82 -4.34 -11.59 8.05
C GLY A 82 -4.38 -10.07 8.05
N ILE A 83 -3.31 -9.44 8.52
CA ILE A 83 -3.18 -7.99 8.49
C ILE A 83 -3.18 -7.50 7.04
N HIS A 84 -2.40 -8.14 6.19
CA HIS A 84 -2.28 -7.75 4.79
C HIS A 84 -3.62 -7.87 4.06
N LYS A 85 -4.35 -8.95 4.30
CA LYS A 85 -5.67 -9.14 3.70
C LYS A 85 -6.62 -8.02 4.12
N LYS A 86 -6.64 -7.67 5.39
CA LYS A 86 -7.48 -6.59 5.89
C LYS A 86 -7.10 -5.26 5.25
N LEU A 87 -5.80 -5.00 5.12
CA LEU A 87 -5.31 -3.78 4.50
C LEU A 87 -5.78 -3.69 3.06
N VAL A 88 -5.62 -4.76 2.28
CA VAL A 88 -6.04 -4.78 0.88
C VAL A 88 -7.54 -4.56 0.76
N GLU A 89 -8.32 -5.21 1.61
CA GLU A 89 -9.78 -5.05 1.61
C GLU A 89 -10.18 -3.61 1.92
N LYS A 90 -9.56 -3.00 2.92
CA LYS A 90 -9.87 -1.61 3.28
C LYS A 90 -9.47 -0.64 2.19
N CYS A 91 -8.32 -0.85 1.55
CA CYS A 91 -7.93 -0.02 0.41
C CYS A 91 -8.95 -0.16 -0.72
N SER A 92 -9.41 -1.37 -0.99
CA SER A 92 -10.38 -1.63 -2.04
C SER A 92 -11.72 -0.92 -1.80
N GLU A 93 -12.13 -0.79 -0.53
CA GLU A 93 -13.35 -0.04 -0.18
C GLU A 93 -13.23 1.43 -0.57
N HIS A 94 -12.03 1.94 -0.73
CA HIS A 94 -11.77 3.31 -1.14
C HIS A 94 -11.26 3.38 -2.58
N SER A 95 -11.48 2.33 -3.35
CA SER A 95 -11.04 2.22 -4.76
C SER A 95 -9.52 2.23 -4.89
N GLY A 96 -8.82 1.86 -3.84
CA GLY A 96 -7.36 1.79 -3.83
C GLY A 96 -6.86 0.39 -4.11
N ARG A 97 -5.68 0.31 -4.71
CA ARG A 97 -5.06 -0.95 -5.04
C ARG A 97 -3.59 -0.94 -4.65
N ILE A 98 -3.18 -1.96 -3.92
CA ILE A 98 -1.76 -2.19 -3.63
C ILE A 98 -1.19 -3.02 -4.77
N TYR A 99 -0.18 -2.48 -5.45
CA TYR A 99 0.41 -3.15 -6.60
C TYR A 99 1.33 -4.29 -6.16
N SER A 100 2.16 -4.03 -5.17
CA SER A 100 3.11 -5.03 -4.68
C SER A 100 3.49 -4.70 -3.24
N THR A 101 3.87 -5.71 -2.46
CA THR A 101 4.26 -5.57 -1.07
C THR A 101 5.63 -6.20 -0.84
N TYR A 102 6.47 -5.52 -0.10
CA TYR A 102 7.82 -5.97 0.20
C TYR A 102 8.10 -6.00 1.69
#